data_3d7de1c85d44e20faee9022ef7c5ecd2
#
_entry.id   3d7de1c85d44e20faee9022ef7c5ecd2
#
_cell.length_a   1.000
_cell.length_b   1.000
_cell.length_c   1.000
_cell.angle_alpha   90.00
_cell.angle_beta   90.00
_cell.angle_gamma   90.00
#
_symmetry.space_group_name_H-M   'P 1'
#
loop_
_entity.id
_entity.type
_entity.pdbx_description
1 polymer ?
#
loop_
_entity_poly.entity_id
_entity_poly.type
_entity_poly.pdbx_seq_one_letter_code
_entity_poly.pdbx_strand_id
1 'polypeptide(L)'
;MGIIYCEKDRTFTLQTKNTTYQMQVDRYGFLLHLYYGKKTDGCMDYLLTYYDRGFSGNPYDAGEDRTYSMDTLPQEFPCYGNGDFRSTAFAVENADGSMSCDLRYKSHKIFDGKYNLEGLPAVYASEEEAQTLEILMEDPVTGVKVVLLYGVLPAQDIITRSVSVKNESSGKIYLNKIESASLDFLYGDYELLTFYGRHAMERNVQRVPVVHGTQKIGSVRGTSSHQYNPMMILAEKETTEDKGNCYAMSFVYSGCFQGEVLKDQLNQTRMMLGLQEEAFRYPLETGEMFQAPEVILSYSSEGMNRLSQNLHHCIRQHICRGKYKEEIRPILINSWEAAYFDFTGDTIYELAKAAKEVNIDMLVMDDGWFGKRDDDNSGLGDWFVNEKKLGGTLGNLIKRINDLGVKFGIWIEPEMVNENS
;
A
#
# COMPACT_ATOMS: atom_id res chain seq x y z
N MET A 1 12.58 -12.65 -18.39
CA MET A 1 11.90 -11.66 -17.55
C MET A 1 11.74 -12.30 -16.18
N GLY A 2 11.83 -11.53 -15.13
CA GLY A 2 11.80 -12.04 -13.76
C GLY A 2 12.95 -11.47 -12.94
N ILE A 3 13.48 -12.28 -12.02
CA ILE A 3 14.49 -11.85 -11.04
C ILE A 3 15.84 -12.48 -11.39
N ILE A 4 16.87 -11.65 -11.47
CA ILE A 4 18.25 -12.05 -11.77
C ILE A 4 19.16 -11.51 -10.66
N TYR A 5 20.01 -12.36 -10.12
CA TYR A 5 21.09 -11.96 -9.23
C TYR A 5 22.45 -12.15 -9.92
N CYS A 6 23.24 -11.11 -9.99
CA CYS A 6 24.62 -11.14 -10.46
C CYS A 6 25.58 -11.21 -9.26
N GLU A 7 26.17 -12.37 -9.01
CA GLU A 7 27.06 -12.57 -7.87
C GLU A 7 28.33 -11.72 -7.94
N LYS A 8 28.87 -11.51 -9.15
CA LYS A 8 30.09 -10.71 -9.38
C LYS A 8 29.92 -9.27 -8.89
N ASP A 9 28.80 -8.65 -9.25
CA ASP A 9 28.53 -7.24 -8.98
C ASP A 9 27.58 -7.07 -7.78
N ARG A 10 27.14 -8.17 -7.18
CA ARG A 10 26.17 -8.24 -6.08
C ARG A 10 24.88 -7.47 -6.35
N THR A 11 24.41 -7.50 -7.60
CA THR A 11 23.28 -6.73 -8.10
C THR A 11 22.07 -7.61 -8.32
N PHE A 12 20.90 -7.18 -7.81
CA PHE A 12 19.59 -7.74 -8.11
C PHE A 12 18.93 -6.92 -9.22
N THR A 13 18.45 -7.61 -10.23
CA THR A 13 17.68 -7.01 -11.33
C THR A 13 16.32 -7.67 -11.42
N LEU A 14 15.27 -6.89 -11.19
CA LEU A 14 13.88 -7.31 -11.33
C LEU A 14 13.33 -6.76 -12.63
N GLN A 15 12.93 -7.63 -13.54
CA GLN A 15 12.47 -7.23 -14.88
C GLN A 15 11.02 -7.63 -15.12
N THR A 16 10.23 -6.65 -15.51
CA THR A 16 8.90 -6.86 -16.09
C THR A 16 8.96 -6.74 -17.62
N LYS A 17 7.80 -6.68 -18.26
CA LYS A 17 7.72 -6.50 -19.71
C LYS A 17 8.38 -5.19 -20.16
N ASN A 18 8.11 -4.09 -19.48
CA ASN A 18 8.52 -2.75 -19.89
C ASN A 18 9.41 -2.04 -18.85
N THR A 19 9.66 -2.64 -17.68
CA THR A 19 10.38 -1.98 -16.60
C THR A 19 11.57 -2.80 -16.09
N THR A 20 12.54 -2.10 -15.51
CA THR A 20 13.66 -2.66 -14.76
C THR A 20 13.74 -1.97 -13.40
N TYR A 21 13.93 -2.76 -12.36
CA TYR A 21 14.23 -2.32 -11.00
C TYR A 21 15.54 -2.95 -10.58
N GLN A 22 16.49 -2.14 -10.12
CA GLN A 22 17.83 -2.63 -9.73
C GLN A 22 18.24 -2.12 -8.35
N MET A 23 18.90 -3.00 -7.62
CA MET A 23 19.52 -2.70 -6.34
C MET A 23 20.85 -3.46 -6.22
N GLN A 24 21.76 -2.96 -5.41
CA GLN A 24 23.09 -3.52 -5.23
C GLN A 24 23.45 -3.62 -3.76
N VAL A 25 24.06 -4.73 -3.38
CA VAL A 25 24.75 -4.83 -2.09
C VAL A 25 26.15 -4.28 -2.26
N ASP A 26 26.42 -3.17 -1.62
CA ASP A 26 27.71 -2.50 -1.73
C ASP A 26 28.85 -3.21 -0.97
N ARG A 27 30.05 -2.61 -1.01
CA ARG A 27 31.25 -3.15 -0.36
C ARG A 27 31.17 -3.29 1.16
N TYR A 28 30.29 -2.49 1.81
CA TYR A 28 30.08 -2.53 3.26
C TYR A 28 28.82 -3.31 3.68
N GLY A 29 28.12 -3.88 2.71
CA GLY A 29 26.91 -4.68 2.96
C GLY A 29 25.60 -3.87 3.02
N PHE A 30 25.63 -2.59 2.71
CA PHE A 30 24.40 -1.81 2.54
C PHE A 30 23.68 -2.19 1.26
N LEU A 31 22.36 -2.21 1.30
CA LEU A 31 21.54 -2.42 0.11
C LEU A 31 21.14 -1.06 -0.49
N LEU A 32 21.74 -0.73 -1.62
CA LEU A 32 21.53 0.55 -2.30
C LEU A 32 20.53 0.37 -3.44
N HIS A 33 19.63 1.35 -3.58
CA HIS A 33 18.74 1.45 -4.74
C HIS A 33 19.52 2.02 -5.93
N LEU A 34 19.50 1.33 -7.07
CA LEU A 34 20.19 1.81 -8.27
C LEU A 34 19.25 2.51 -9.25
N TYR A 35 18.13 1.84 -9.56
CA TYR A 35 17.27 2.26 -10.65
C TYR A 35 15.88 1.65 -10.56
N TYR A 36 14.88 2.43 -10.88
CA TYR A 36 13.54 1.97 -11.24
C TYR A 36 13.03 2.81 -12.42
N GLY A 37 12.64 2.16 -13.50
CA GLY A 37 12.21 2.90 -14.70
C GLY A 37 12.05 2.01 -15.92
N LYS A 38 12.22 2.63 -17.10
CA LYS A 38 12.11 1.94 -18.39
C LYS A 38 13.09 0.77 -18.47
N LYS A 39 12.66 -0.31 -19.12
CA LYS A 39 13.44 -1.53 -19.26
C LYS A 39 14.83 -1.25 -19.83
N THR A 40 15.83 -1.79 -19.16
CA THR A 40 17.24 -1.76 -19.56
C THR A 40 17.88 -3.12 -19.28
N ASP A 41 18.88 -3.49 -20.07
CA ASP A 41 19.66 -4.71 -19.90
C ASP A 41 21.03 -4.45 -19.23
N GLY A 42 21.38 -3.18 -19.03
CA GLY A 42 22.64 -2.77 -18.39
C GLY A 42 22.55 -2.69 -16.86
N CYS A 43 23.69 -2.82 -16.19
CA CYS A 43 23.82 -2.45 -14.79
C CYS A 43 23.86 -0.93 -14.67
N MET A 44 23.09 -0.40 -13.72
CA MET A 44 22.94 1.05 -13.50
C MET A 44 23.78 1.54 -12.31
N ASP A 45 24.78 0.79 -11.86
CA ASP A 45 25.67 1.12 -10.75
C ASP A 45 26.48 2.42 -10.98
N TYR A 46 26.70 2.80 -12.24
CA TYR A 46 27.35 4.07 -12.63
C TYR A 46 26.54 5.32 -12.20
N LEU A 47 25.28 5.17 -11.82
CA LEU A 47 24.47 6.27 -11.26
C LEU A 47 24.89 6.62 -9.84
N LEU A 48 25.52 5.70 -9.11
CA LEU A 48 26.06 5.98 -7.78
C LEU A 48 27.23 6.95 -7.88
N THR A 49 27.16 8.05 -7.15
CA THR A 49 28.20 9.06 -7.12
C THR A 49 28.81 9.18 -5.74
N TYR A 50 30.13 9.11 -5.70
CA TYR A 50 30.93 9.23 -4.48
C TYR A 50 31.83 10.45 -4.60
N TYR A 51 31.61 11.46 -3.76
CA TYR A 51 32.45 12.67 -3.74
C TYR A 51 32.51 13.27 -2.33
N ASP A 52 33.65 13.89 -1.99
CA ASP A 52 33.82 14.57 -0.69
C ASP A 52 32.84 15.75 -0.57
N ARG A 53 31.97 15.70 0.42
CA ARG A 53 30.94 16.69 0.73
C ARG A 53 31.27 17.54 1.97
N GLY A 54 32.48 17.43 2.48
CA GLY A 54 32.90 18.12 3.69
C GLY A 54 32.37 17.45 4.94
N PHE A 55 31.36 18.03 5.59
CA PHE A 55 30.76 17.48 6.81
C PHE A 55 29.59 16.53 6.44
N SER A 56 29.86 15.24 6.40
CA SER A 56 28.84 14.21 6.24
C SER A 56 29.13 13.05 7.19
N GLY A 57 28.08 12.39 7.68
CA GLY A 57 28.21 11.16 8.47
C GLY A 57 28.74 10.02 7.61
N ASN A 58 29.87 9.44 7.99
CA ASN A 58 30.41 8.25 7.38
C ASN A 58 30.15 7.06 8.31
N PRO A 59 29.76 5.89 7.80
CA PRO A 59 29.75 4.68 8.62
C PRO A 59 31.16 4.33 9.07
N TYR A 60 31.28 3.69 10.24
CA TYR A 60 32.57 3.31 10.81
C TYR A 60 33.46 2.54 9.83
N ASP A 61 32.85 1.66 9.02
CA ASP A 61 33.52 0.83 8.01
C ASP A 61 34.21 1.67 6.89
N ALA A 62 33.73 2.86 6.63
CA ALA A 62 34.32 3.75 5.61
C ALA A 62 35.65 4.38 6.05
N GLY A 63 35.97 4.38 7.36
CA GLY A 63 37.20 4.90 7.91
C GLY A 63 37.44 6.35 7.47
N GLU A 64 38.57 6.61 6.82
CA GLU A 64 38.99 7.93 6.34
C GLU A 64 38.33 8.33 4.99
N ASP A 65 37.51 7.46 4.40
CA ASP A 65 36.85 7.75 3.10
C ASP A 65 35.67 8.72 3.26
N ARG A 66 35.97 10.01 3.11
CA ARG A 66 34.98 11.09 3.18
C ARG A 66 34.03 11.17 1.99
N THR A 67 34.25 10.36 0.96
CA THR A 67 33.35 10.30 -0.20
C THR A 67 32.16 9.37 0.01
N TYR A 68 32.23 8.49 1.02
CA TYR A 68 31.15 7.56 1.35
C TYR A 68 30.26 8.12 2.44
N SER A 69 28.98 8.34 2.14
CA SER A 69 28.02 8.88 3.11
C SER A 69 26.63 8.33 2.87
N MET A 70 26.02 7.79 3.94
CA MET A 70 24.63 7.29 3.90
C MET A 70 23.62 8.42 3.66
N ASP A 71 23.97 9.66 4.04
CA ASP A 71 23.12 10.85 3.83
C ASP A 71 22.92 11.22 2.35
N THR A 72 23.64 10.59 1.46
CA THR A 72 23.66 10.94 0.04
C THR A 72 23.48 9.75 -0.91
N LEU A 73 23.77 8.55 -0.43
CA LEU A 73 23.59 7.33 -1.19
C LEU A 73 22.10 6.94 -1.24
N PRO A 74 21.59 6.47 -2.38
CA PRO A 74 20.23 5.98 -2.49
C PRO A 74 20.11 4.65 -1.75
N GLN A 75 19.15 4.56 -0.83
CA GLN A 75 18.97 3.37 -0.01
C GLN A 75 17.69 2.63 -0.40
N GLU A 76 17.75 1.33 -0.35
CA GLU A 76 16.59 0.48 -0.63
C GLU A 76 15.62 0.43 0.56
N PHE A 77 16.15 0.48 1.79
CA PHE A 77 15.37 0.52 3.01
C PHE A 77 16.08 1.35 4.09
N PRO A 78 15.91 2.69 4.05
CA PRO A 78 16.62 3.59 4.94
C PRO A 78 16.18 3.44 6.39
N CYS A 79 17.15 3.29 7.29
CA CYS A 79 16.95 3.11 8.72
C CYS A 79 17.34 4.36 9.52
N TYR A 80 16.66 4.58 10.66
CA TYR A 80 17.02 5.64 11.57
C TYR A 80 18.33 5.32 12.29
N GLY A 81 19.23 6.31 12.38
CA GLY A 81 20.43 6.25 13.22
C GLY A 81 21.67 5.65 12.55
N ASN A 82 21.65 5.35 11.25
CA ASN A 82 22.79 4.80 10.51
C ASN A 82 23.61 5.84 9.72
N GLY A 83 23.37 7.14 9.96
CA GLY A 83 24.03 8.25 9.25
C GLY A 83 23.29 8.79 8.03
N ASP A 84 22.10 8.27 7.73
CA ASP A 84 21.13 8.93 6.85
C ASP A 84 20.24 9.88 7.67
N PHE A 85 20.27 11.16 7.37
CA PHE A 85 19.49 12.20 8.08
C PHE A 85 18.22 12.61 7.33
N ARG A 86 17.93 11.94 6.21
CA ARG A 86 16.66 12.08 5.48
C ARG A 86 15.54 11.29 6.18
N SER A 87 14.28 11.45 5.72
CA SER A 87 13.17 10.62 6.20
C SER A 87 13.48 9.13 6.06
N THR A 88 13.23 8.36 7.11
CA THR A 88 13.55 6.92 7.18
C THR A 88 12.33 6.05 6.91
N ALA A 89 12.54 4.85 6.39
CA ALA A 89 11.51 3.84 6.22
C ALA A 89 11.32 2.98 7.48
N PHE A 90 12.32 2.96 8.37
CA PHE A 90 12.31 2.11 9.54
C PHE A 90 12.91 2.84 10.77
N ALA A 91 12.20 2.77 11.89
CA ALA A 91 12.68 3.23 13.18
C ALA A 91 12.29 2.23 14.27
N VAL A 92 13.28 1.82 15.06
CA VAL A 92 13.13 0.86 16.16
C VAL A 92 13.75 1.42 17.44
N GLU A 93 13.06 1.22 18.56
CA GLU A 93 13.61 1.40 19.90
C GLU A 93 14.09 0.02 20.39
N ASN A 94 15.40 -0.11 20.53
CA ASN A 94 16.04 -1.35 20.95
C ASN A 94 15.79 -1.66 22.44
N ALA A 95 16.12 -2.88 22.87
CA ALA A 95 15.90 -3.32 24.25
C ALA A 95 16.65 -2.48 25.31
N ASP A 96 17.72 -1.83 24.92
CA ASP A 96 18.51 -0.91 25.77
C ASP A 96 18.03 0.55 25.71
N GLY A 97 16.98 0.85 24.94
CA GLY A 97 16.42 2.19 24.73
C GLY A 97 17.13 3.00 23.63
N SER A 98 18.16 2.46 22.97
CA SER A 98 18.77 3.12 21.81
C SER A 98 17.83 3.08 20.60
N MET A 99 17.96 4.10 19.72
CA MET A 99 17.10 4.24 18.53
C MET A 99 17.83 3.95 17.22
N SER A 100 19.09 3.53 17.25
CA SER A 100 19.87 3.25 16.05
C SER A 100 19.62 1.85 15.51
N CYS A 101 19.62 1.73 14.18
CA CYS A 101 19.56 0.45 13.48
C CYS A 101 20.46 0.49 12.23
N ASP A 102 21.40 -0.46 12.13
CA ASP A 102 22.38 -0.55 11.06
C ASP A 102 22.20 -1.86 10.27
N LEU A 103 21.17 -1.89 9.43
CA LEU A 103 20.83 -3.08 8.63
C LEU A 103 21.86 -3.34 7.54
N ARG A 104 22.40 -4.56 7.54
CA ARG A 104 23.32 -5.07 6.52
C ARG A 104 22.72 -6.29 5.82
N TYR A 105 22.99 -6.41 4.52
CA TYR A 105 22.64 -7.61 3.77
C TYR A 105 23.25 -8.86 4.38
N LYS A 106 22.41 -9.90 4.54
CA LYS A 106 22.82 -11.21 5.06
C LYS A 106 22.73 -12.31 4.01
N SER A 107 21.60 -12.43 3.39
CA SER A 107 21.29 -13.45 2.39
C SER A 107 20.06 -13.10 1.57
N HIS A 108 19.80 -13.87 0.53
CA HIS A 108 18.57 -13.77 -0.24
C HIS A 108 18.06 -15.13 -0.68
N LYS A 109 16.81 -15.17 -1.11
CA LYS A 109 16.18 -16.31 -1.80
C LYS A 109 15.39 -15.80 -2.98
N ILE A 110 15.40 -16.56 -4.08
CA ILE A 110 14.56 -16.34 -5.26
C ILE A 110 13.78 -17.63 -5.50
N PHE A 111 12.48 -17.51 -5.71
CA PHE A 111 11.60 -18.63 -6.00
C PHE A 111 10.43 -18.22 -6.90
N ASP A 112 9.84 -19.21 -7.59
CA ASP A 112 8.69 -19.01 -8.44
C ASP A 112 7.41 -18.83 -7.59
N GLY A 113 6.47 -18.07 -8.12
CA GLY A 113 5.25 -17.67 -7.42
C GLY A 113 5.40 -16.38 -6.60
N LYS A 114 4.24 -15.90 -6.16
CA LYS A 114 4.13 -14.70 -5.33
C LYS A 114 4.15 -15.08 -3.85
N TYR A 115 4.94 -14.38 -3.03
CA TYR A 115 4.86 -14.52 -1.56
C TYR A 115 3.44 -14.24 -1.05
N ASN A 116 3.10 -14.85 0.06
CA ASN A 116 1.83 -14.61 0.76
C ASN A 116 2.06 -13.81 2.05
N LEU A 117 1.06 -13.04 2.47
CA LEU A 117 1.05 -12.32 3.74
C LEU A 117 -0.07 -12.90 4.61
N GLU A 118 0.30 -13.56 5.69
CA GLU A 118 -0.68 -14.16 6.59
C GLU A 118 -1.47 -13.07 7.32
N GLY A 119 -2.80 -13.17 7.29
CA GLY A 119 -3.71 -12.23 7.95
C GLY A 119 -3.83 -10.84 7.30
N LEU A 120 -3.17 -10.59 6.17
CA LEU A 120 -3.22 -9.33 5.45
C LEU A 120 -3.68 -9.52 4.00
N PRO A 121 -4.36 -8.53 3.41
CA PRO A 121 -4.63 -8.55 1.98
C PRO A 121 -3.33 -8.44 1.19
N ALA A 122 -3.24 -9.18 0.09
CA ALA A 122 -2.09 -9.16 -0.79
C ALA A 122 -2.48 -9.49 -2.24
N VAL A 123 -1.67 -9.03 -3.17
CA VAL A 123 -1.67 -9.50 -4.56
C VAL A 123 -1.36 -10.98 -4.56
N TYR A 124 -2.11 -11.77 -5.29
CA TYR A 124 -1.88 -13.21 -5.49
C TYR A 124 -1.51 -13.51 -6.95
N ALA A 125 -0.63 -14.46 -7.15
CA ALA A 125 -0.25 -14.98 -8.47
C ALA A 125 0.31 -16.40 -8.34
N SER A 126 0.17 -17.18 -9.41
CA SER A 126 0.73 -18.54 -9.50
C SER A 126 2.24 -18.53 -9.70
N GLU A 127 2.85 -19.73 -9.65
CA GLU A 127 4.27 -19.92 -9.94
C GLU A 127 4.65 -19.53 -11.38
N GLU A 128 3.71 -19.62 -12.31
CA GLU A 128 3.93 -19.27 -13.72
C GLU A 128 3.81 -17.76 -13.99
N GLU A 129 3.09 -17.03 -13.12
CA GLU A 129 2.76 -15.62 -13.31
C GLU A 129 3.72 -14.67 -12.60
N ALA A 130 4.41 -15.15 -11.56
CA ALA A 130 5.24 -14.30 -10.71
C ALA A 130 6.50 -15.00 -10.22
N GLN A 131 7.47 -14.20 -9.78
CA GLN A 131 8.61 -14.63 -8.98
C GLN A 131 8.73 -13.77 -7.72
N THR A 132 9.28 -14.35 -6.66
CA THR A 132 9.56 -13.67 -5.40
C THR A 132 11.06 -13.59 -5.13
N LEU A 133 11.50 -12.41 -4.68
CA LEU A 133 12.80 -12.20 -4.06
C LEU A 133 12.58 -11.87 -2.57
N GLU A 134 13.25 -12.61 -1.71
CA GLU A 134 13.38 -12.31 -0.28
C GLU A 134 14.82 -11.87 -0.01
N ILE A 135 15.02 -10.71 0.59
CA ILE A 135 16.34 -10.26 1.04
C ILE A 135 16.31 -10.14 2.56
N LEU A 136 17.15 -10.93 3.22
CA LEU A 136 17.38 -10.85 4.65
C LEU A 136 18.44 -9.80 4.95
N MET A 137 18.05 -8.79 5.72
CA MET A 137 18.91 -7.79 6.34
C MET A 137 19.03 -8.06 7.83
N GLU A 138 20.16 -7.77 8.44
CA GLU A 138 20.40 -7.95 9.87
C GLU A 138 21.20 -6.78 10.42
N ASP A 139 20.80 -6.28 11.58
CA ASP A 139 21.66 -5.43 12.39
C ASP A 139 22.56 -6.35 13.23
N PRO A 140 23.89 -6.38 12.98
CA PRO A 140 24.79 -7.33 13.64
C PRO A 140 25.01 -7.03 15.11
N VAL A 141 24.64 -5.86 15.60
CA VAL A 141 24.81 -5.44 17.00
C VAL A 141 23.57 -5.73 17.82
N THR A 142 22.41 -5.36 17.31
CA THR A 142 21.15 -5.46 18.06
C THR A 142 20.45 -6.80 17.85
N GLY A 143 20.70 -7.50 16.74
CA GLY A 143 20.01 -8.74 16.38
C GLY A 143 18.63 -8.52 15.77
N VAL A 144 18.27 -7.28 15.41
CA VAL A 144 17.06 -6.98 14.65
C VAL A 144 17.23 -7.49 13.22
N LYS A 145 16.28 -8.28 12.73
CA LYS A 145 16.24 -8.79 11.36
C LYS A 145 15.08 -8.22 10.58
N VAL A 146 15.34 -7.88 9.34
CA VAL A 146 14.32 -7.38 8.39
C VAL A 146 14.39 -8.21 7.12
N VAL A 147 13.23 -8.69 6.68
CA VAL A 147 13.09 -9.35 5.38
C VAL A 147 12.36 -8.40 4.43
N LEU A 148 13.02 -8.03 3.35
CA LEU A 148 12.43 -7.27 2.27
C LEU A 148 11.86 -8.24 1.23
N LEU A 149 10.56 -8.14 0.98
CA LEU A 149 9.81 -8.99 0.06
C LEU A 149 9.52 -8.24 -1.24
N TYR A 150 9.86 -8.85 -2.37
CA TYR A 150 9.55 -8.34 -3.71
C TYR A 150 8.83 -9.41 -4.50
N GLY A 151 7.62 -9.11 -4.97
CA GLY A 151 6.91 -9.96 -5.93
C GLY A 151 6.95 -9.29 -7.31
N VAL A 152 7.44 -10.01 -8.29
CA VAL A 152 7.54 -9.50 -9.67
C VAL A 152 6.48 -10.18 -10.52
N LEU A 153 5.57 -9.41 -11.12
CA LEU A 153 4.53 -9.86 -12.05
C LEU A 153 4.86 -9.29 -13.45
N PRO A 154 5.65 -10.03 -14.25
CA PRO A 154 6.22 -9.47 -15.47
C PRO A 154 5.19 -9.02 -16.51
N ALA A 155 4.09 -9.75 -16.67
CA ALA A 155 3.07 -9.47 -17.68
C ALA A 155 2.25 -8.21 -17.38
N GLN A 156 2.12 -7.84 -16.10
CA GLN A 156 1.34 -6.69 -15.61
C GLN A 156 2.15 -5.41 -15.44
N ASP A 157 3.49 -5.45 -15.61
CA ASP A 157 4.40 -4.36 -15.25
C ASP A 157 4.25 -3.92 -13.79
N ILE A 158 4.17 -4.90 -12.89
CA ILE A 158 3.96 -4.71 -11.46
C ILE A 158 5.12 -5.33 -10.67
N ILE A 159 5.55 -4.60 -9.64
CA ILE A 159 6.39 -5.10 -8.56
C ILE A 159 5.66 -4.84 -7.26
N THR A 160 5.56 -5.84 -6.39
CA THR A 160 4.99 -5.65 -5.05
C THR A 160 6.10 -5.63 -4.01
N ARG A 161 5.89 -4.85 -2.96
CA ARG A 161 6.81 -4.69 -1.83
C ARG A 161 6.10 -4.93 -0.51
N SER A 162 6.75 -5.64 0.38
CA SER A 162 6.36 -5.74 1.79
C SER A 162 7.59 -5.96 2.66
N VAL A 163 7.46 -5.77 3.95
CA VAL A 163 8.55 -5.85 4.92
C VAL A 163 8.10 -6.69 6.12
N SER A 164 8.95 -7.63 6.54
CA SER A 164 8.79 -8.37 7.80
C SER A 164 9.92 -7.99 8.75
N VAL A 165 9.62 -7.79 10.01
CA VAL A 165 10.62 -7.50 11.07
C VAL A 165 10.57 -8.61 12.08
N LYS A 166 11.71 -9.23 12.37
CA LYS A 166 11.87 -10.24 13.42
C LYS A 166 12.80 -9.75 14.52
N ASN A 167 12.35 -9.86 15.75
CA ASN A 167 13.17 -9.55 16.91
C ASN A 167 13.99 -10.78 17.32
N GLU A 168 15.27 -10.79 17.00
CA GLU A 168 16.23 -11.80 17.53
C GLU A 168 17.22 -11.19 18.55
N SER A 169 16.88 -10.01 19.08
CA SER A 169 17.63 -9.37 20.16
C SER A 169 17.39 -10.05 21.53
N SER A 170 18.15 -9.63 22.53
CA SER A 170 18.07 -10.18 23.89
C SER A 170 16.86 -9.71 24.70
N GLY A 171 16.03 -8.83 24.16
CA GLY A 171 14.88 -8.29 24.89
C GLY A 171 13.82 -7.72 23.97
N LYS A 172 12.78 -7.15 24.58
CA LYS A 172 11.66 -6.50 23.88
C LYS A 172 12.13 -5.26 23.15
N ILE A 173 11.69 -5.11 21.91
CA ILE A 173 11.89 -3.89 21.09
C ILE A 173 10.54 -3.25 20.78
N TYR A 174 10.57 -1.99 20.28
CA TYR A 174 9.36 -1.34 19.78
C TYR A 174 9.59 -0.81 18.38
N LEU A 175 8.68 -1.14 17.47
CA LEU A 175 8.67 -0.55 16.14
C LEU A 175 7.95 0.80 16.20
N ASN A 176 8.64 1.87 15.86
CA ASN A 176 8.11 3.24 15.90
C ASN A 176 7.74 3.76 14.50
N LYS A 177 8.36 3.20 13.46
CA LYS A 177 8.03 3.48 12.05
C LYS A 177 8.35 2.25 11.20
N ILE A 178 7.47 1.95 10.26
CA ILE A 178 7.70 0.93 9.23
C ILE A 178 6.95 1.29 7.94
N GLU A 179 7.72 1.59 6.90
CA GLU A 179 7.22 1.77 5.55
C GLU A 179 7.36 0.46 4.77
N SER A 180 6.36 0.10 4.00
CA SER A 180 6.38 -1.14 3.20
C SER A 180 7.20 -0.99 1.93
N ALA A 181 7.34 0.23 1.41
CA ALA A 181 8.13 0.55 0.23
C ALA A 181 8.84 1.89 0.37
N SER A 182 10.05 1.95 -0.18
CA SER A 182 10.86 3.15 -0.35
C SER A 182 11.48 3.16 -1.75
N LEU A 183 11.53 4.33 -2.39
CA LEU A 183 12.22 4.56 -3.66
C LEU A 183 13.03 5.84 -3.57
N ASP A 184 14.32 5.76 -3.86
CA ASP A 184 15.23 6.90 -3.92
C ASP A 184 15.56 7.24 -5.38
N PHE A 185 15.28 8.47 -5.77
CA PHE A 185 15.60 9.01 -7.09
C PHE A 185 16.76 10.00 -6.97
N LEU A 186 17.91 9.66 -7.52
CA LEU A 186 19.09 10.51 -7.51
C LEU A 186 18.94 11.75 -8.39
N TYR A 187 18.10 11.65 -9.43
CA TYR A 187 17.89 12.69 -10.44
C TYR A 187 16.43 12.77 -10.80
N GLY A 188 16.00 13.91 -11.30
CA GLY A 188 14.66 14.16 -11.79
C GLY A 188 14.01 15.36 -11.10
N ASP A 189 13.04 15.95 -11.79
CA ASP A 189 12.17 16.99 -11.26
C ASP A 189 10.73 16.50 -11.37
N TYR A 190 10.09 16.29 -10.22
CA TYR A 190 8.83 15.59 -10.13
C TYR A 190 7.71 16.48 -9.62
N GLU A 191 6.52 16.09 -9.98
CA GLU A 191 5.27 16.51 -9.37
C GLU A 191 4.63 15.33 -8.65
N LEU A 192 4.08 15.59 -7.47
CA LEU A 192 3.35 14.63 -6.66
C LEU A 192 1.87 14.73 -6.97
N LEU A 193 1.27 13.59 -7.40
CA LEU A 193 -0.16 13.44 -7.53
C LEU A 193 -0.71 12.64 -6.35
N THR A 194 -1.75 13.18 -5.72
CA THR A 194 -2.48 12.54 -4.63
C THR A 194 -3.98 12.66 -4.85
N PHE A 195 -4.75 11.81 -4.16
CA PHE A 195 -6.20 11.74 -4.28
C PHE A 195 -6.81 12.07 -2.92
N TYR A 196 -7.64 13.09 -2.85
CA TYR A 196 -8.25 13.56 -1.63
C TYR A 196 -9.75 13.77 -1.78
N GLY A 197 -10.46 13.90 -0.67
CA GLY A 197 -11.88 14.17 -0.75
C GLY A 197 -12.59 14.18 0.59
N ARG A 198 -13.89 14.20 0.48
CA ARG A 198 -14.85 14.11 1.57
C ARG A 198 -16.11 13.43 1.06
N HIS A 199 -17.06 13.13 1.94
CA HIS A 199 -18.36 12.60 1.56
C HIS A 199 -18.98 13.41 0.42
N ALA A 200 -19.46 12.75 -0.61
CA ALA A 200 -20.00 13.28 -1.87
C ALA A 200 -19.02 14.16 -2.71
N MET A 201 -17.74 14.14 -2.37
CA MET A 201 -16.67 14.85 -3.08
C MET A 201 -15.35 14.03 -2.99
N GLU A 202 -15.42 12.73 -3.27
CA GLU A 202 -14.32 11.79 -3.18
C GLU A 202 -13.39 11.89 -4.40
N ARG A 203 -12.15 11.47 -4.20
CA ARG A 203 -11.14 11.26 -5.27
C ARG A 203 -10.86 12.47 -6.16
N ASN A 204 -10.82 13.66 -5.57
CA ASN A 204 -10.26 14.79 -6.28
C ASN A 204 -8.76 14.59 -6.48
N VAL A 205 -8.25 14.95 -7.64
CA VAL A 205 -6.83 14.87 -7.95
C VAL A 205 -6.14 16.17 -7.57
N GLN A 206 -5.06 16.05 -6.82
CA GLN A 206 -4.13 17.15 -6.57
C GLN A 206 -2.80 16.81 -7.24
N ARG A 207 -2.24 17.75 -8.01
CA ARG A 207 -0.93 17.64 -8.64
C ARG A 207 -0.11 18.87 -8.26
N VAL A 208 1.00 18.66 -7.55
CA VAL A 208 1.83 19.75 -7.00
C VAL A 208 3.31 19.45 -7.21
N PRO A 209 4.16 20.46 -7.42
CA PRO A 209 5.61 20.26 -7.49
C PRO A 209 6.15 19.62 -6.20
N VAL A 210 7.11 18.70 -6.34
CA VAL A 210 7.91 18.22 -5.22
C VAL A 210 8.92 19.31 -4.84
N VAL A 211 8.82 19.79 -3.59
CA VAL A 211 9.66 20.87 -3.07
C VAL A 211 10.54 20.38 -1.93
N HIS A 212 11.58 21.14 -1.58
CA HIS A 212 12.47 20.82 -0.47
C HIS A 212 11.69 20.64 0.84
N GLY A 213 12.04 19.61 1.61
CA GLY A 213 11.31 19.16 2.77
C GLY A 213 10.40 17.99 2.45
N THR A 214 9.51 17.62 3.38
CA THR A 214 8.64 16.46 3.28
C THR A 214 7.19 16.85 3.02
N GLN A 215 6.59 16.29 1.97
CA GLN A 215 5.16 16.36 1.68
C GLN A 215 4.52 15.04 2.09
N LYS A 216 3.47 15.09 2.91
CA LYS A 216 2.81 13.90 3.49
C LYS A 216 1.33 13.87 3.16
N ILE A 217 0.81 12.65 2.97
CA ILE A 217 -0.62 12.31 3.04
C ILE A 217 -0.80 11.15 4.03
N GLY A 218 -2.00 10.94 4.54
CA GLY A 218 -2.25 9.80 5.41
C GLY A 218 -3.61 9.85 6.10
N SER A 219 -3.86 8.86 6.92
CA SER A 219 -5.05 8.75 7.76
C SER A 219 -4.70 8.22 9.14
N VAL A 220 -5.28 8.83 10.17
CA VAL A 220 -5.26 8.39 11.58
C VAL A 220 -6.66 7.97 12.06
N ARG A 221 -7.59 7.75 11.14
CA ARG A 221 -9.02 7.50 11.45
C ARG A 221 -9.34 6.04 11.80
N GLY A 222 -8.35 5.13 11.83
CA GLY A 222 -8.60 3.69 11.91
C GLY A 222 -8.84 3.06 10.53
N THR A 223 -9.18 3.86 9.53
CA THR A 223 -9.37 3.47 8.13
C THR A 223 -8.54 4.36 7.20
N SER A 224 -8.28 3.91 5.98
CA SER A 224 -7.66 4.77 4.95
C SER A 224 -8.54 5.97 4.59
N SER A 225 -9.85 5.86 4.75
CA SER A 225 -10.89 6.88 4.55
C SER A 225 -10.97 7.50 3.14
N HIS A 226 -12.00 8.33 2.93
CA HIS A 226 -12.17 9.13 1.72
C HIS A 226 -11.36 10.44 1.74
N GLN A 227 -10.75 10.79 2.89
CA GLN A 227 -9.96 12.02 3.05
C GLN A 227 -8.70 11.98 2.17
N TYR A 228 -7.97 10.85 2.20
CA TYR A 228 -6.87 10.54 1.28
C TYR A 228 -6.93 9.07 0.86
N ASN A 229 -6.80 8.82 -0.44
CA ASN A 229 -6.63 7.46 -0.91
C ASN A 229 -5.18 7.00 -0.63
N PRO A 230 -4.96 5.73 -0.27
CA PRO A 230 -3.65 5.18 0.06
C PRO A 230 -2.82 4.93 -1.22
N MET A 231 -2.61 5.98 -1.98
CA MET A 231 -1.91 5.96 -3.27
C MET A 231 -1.24 7.29 -3.55
N MET A 232 -0.03 7.22 -4.11
CA MET A 232 0.71 8.38 -4.59
C MET A 232 1.32 8.10 -5.96
N ILE A 233 1.45 9.14 -6.78
CA ILE A 233 2.15 9.07 -8.07
C ILE A 233 3.20 10.18 -8.11
N LEU A 234 4.46 9.84 -8.41
CA LEU A 234 5.45 10.79 -8.88
C LEU A 234 5.41 10.81 -10.40
N ALA A 235 5.25 11.99 -10.99
CA ALA A 235 5.29 12.19 -12.43
C ALA A 235 6.34 13.24 -12.78
N GLU A 236 7.08 13.02 -13.86
CA GLU A 236 7.90 14.10 -14.41
C GLU A 236 6.98 15.27 -14.83
N LYS A 237 7.49 16.48 -14.78
CA LYS A 237 6.72 17.71 -15.02
C LYS A 237 5.94 17.71 -16.34
N GLU A 238 6.55 17.13 -17.40
CA GLU A 238 5.93 17.08 -18.73
C GLU A 238 5.04 15.85 -18.95
N THR A 239 4.83 15.03 -17.91
CA THR A 239 3.97 13.85 -18.01
C THR A 239 2.50 14.25 -18.12
N THR A 240 1.84 13.64 -19.12
CA THR A 240 0.40 13.77 -19.37
C THR A 240 -0.29 12.40 -19.26
N GLU A 241 -1.55 12.33 -19.68
CA GLU A 241 -2.28 11.06 -19.76
C GLU A 241 -1.61 10.07 -20.73
N ASP A 242 -1.03 10.54 -21.84
CA ASP A 242 -0.58 9.70 -22.95
C ASP A 242 0.94 9.72 -23.19
N LYS A 243 1.72 10.42 -22.36
CA LYS A 243 3.18 10.49 -22.50
C LYS A 243 3.87 10.85 -21.19
N GLY A 244 5.16 10.49 -21.09
CA GLY A 244 6.05 10.85 -20.00
C GLY A 244 6.16 9.77 -18.93
N ASN A 245 7.11 9.96 -18.04
CA ASN A 245 7.44 9.00 -16.99
C ASN A 245 6.62 9.27 -15.73
N CYS A 246 6.07 8.21 -15.16
CA CYS A 246 5.38 8.27 -13.88
C CYS A 246 5.53 6.96 -13.08
N TYR A 247 5.54 7.11 -11.77
CA TYR A 247 5.79 6.05 -10.78
C TYR A 247 4.67 6.05 -9.75
N ALA A 248 4.00 4.93 -9.57
CA ALA A 248 2.94 4.80 -8.57
C ALA A 248 3.34 3.89 -7.42
N MET A 249 2.91 4.28 -6.22
CA MET A 249 2.79 3.42 -5.04
C MET A 249 1.34 3.35 -4.64
N SER A 250 0.78 2.12 -4.53
CA SER A 250 -0.58 1.87 -4.07
C SER A 250 -0.57 0.88 -2.92
N PHE A 251 -1.13 1.24 -1.77
CA PHE A 251 -1.11 0.43 -0.56
C PHE A 251 -2.27 -0.54 -0.52
N VAL A 252 -1.97 -1.82 -0.32
CA VAL A 252 -2.97 -2.88 -0.21
C VAL A 252 -3.37 -3.04 1.27
N TYR A 253 -3.97 -1.98 1.82
CA TYR A 253 -4.38 -1.91 3.21
C TYR A 253 -5.50 -0.89 3.40
N SER A 254 -6.43 -1.16 4.30
CA SER A 254 -7.57 -0.29 4.59
C SER A 254 -7.49 0.45 5.92
N GLY A 255 -6.42 0.24 6.69
CA GLY A 255 -6.20 0.90 7.99
C GLY A 255 -5.48 2.26 7.88
N CYS A 256 -4.94 2.71 9.02
CA CYS A 256 -4.15 3.93 9.08
C CYS A 256 -2.87 3.80 8.27
N PHE A 257 -2.62 4.78 7.41
CA PHE A 257 -1.46 4.77 6.51
C PHE A 257 -0.81 6.15 6.44
N GLN A 258 0.42 6.18 5.99
CA GLN A 258 1.07 7.40 5.52
C GLN A 258 1.83 7.15 4.23
N GLY A 259 1.86 8.20 3.41
CA GLY A 259 2.74 8.29 2.27
C GLY A 259 3.50 9.60 2.34
N GLU A 260 4.79 9.58 2.05
CA GLU A 260 5.62 10.76 2.08
C GLU A 260 6.57 10.86 0.90
N VAL A 261 6.83 12.10 0.48
CA VAL A 261 7.82 12.43 -0.53
C VAL A 261 8.72 13.51 0.03
N LEU A 262 10.01 13.21 0.13
CA LEU A 262 11.05 14.13 0.56
C LEU A 262 11.87 14.56 -0.66
N LYS A 263 12.13 15.87 -0.80
CA LYS A 263 13.22 16.40 -1.63
C LYS A 263 14.31 16.94 -0.71
N ASP A 264 15.50 16.35 -0.80
CA ASP A 264 16.62 16.69 0.07
C ASP A 264 17.44 17.90 -0.42
N GLN A 265 18.47 18.28 0.32
CA GLN A 265 19.35 19.41 0.02
C GLN A 265 20.21 19.20 -1.27
N LEU A 266 20.27 17.99 -1.78
CA LEU A 266 21.00 17.61 -3.01
C LEU A 266 20.06 17.47 -4.22
N ASN A 267 18.79 17.83 -4.06
CA ASN A 267 17.72 17.65 -5.04
C ASN A 267 17.39 16.18 -5.35
N GLN A 268 17.78 15.24 -4.50
CA GLN A 268 17.33 13.86 -4.59
C GLN A 268 15.90 13.76 -4.05
N THR A 269 15.14 12.82 -4.57
CA THR A 269 13.74 12.61 -4.13
C THR A 269 13.61 11.22 -3.53
N ARG A 270 13.02 11.12 -2.34
CA ARG A 270 12.63 9.86 -1.69
C ARG A 270 11.13 9.78 -1.58
N MET A 271 10.53 8.69 -2.06
CA MET A 271 9.11 8.39 -1.96
C MET A 271 8.91 7.14 -1.12
N MET A 272 8.02 7.20 -0.12
CA MET A 272 7.74 6.08 0.78
C MET A 272 6.25 5.94 1.04
N LEU A 273 5.80 4.70 1.30
CA LEU A 273 4.41 4.39 1.63
C LEU A 273 4.35 3.20 2.59
N GLY A 274 3.58 3.35 3.68
CA GLY A 274 3.40 2.31 4.67
C GLY A 274 2.42 2.66 5.78
N LEU A 275 2.67 2.13 6.97
CA LEU A 275 1.83 2.37 8.14
C LEU A 275 2.04 3.77 8.70
N GLN A 276 0.95 4.37 9.20
CA GLN A 276 1.00 5.66 9.89
C GLN A 276 1.88 5.59 11.13
N GLU A 277 2.89 6.49 11.22
CA GLU A 277 3.82 6.53 12.36
C GLU A 277 3.26 7.23 13.60
N GLU A 278 2.29 8.12 13.43
CA GLU A 278 1.69 8.87 14.54
C GLU A 278 0.98 7.91 15.51
N ALA A 279 1.40 7.92 16.75
CA ALA A 279 0.97 6.98 17.80
C ALA A 279 1.28 5.49 17.52
N PHE A 280 2.09 5.17 16.51
CA PHE A 280 2.55 3.81 16.25
C PHE A 280 3.75 3.49 17.15
N ARG A 281 3.59 2.57 18.06
CA ARG A 281 4.64 1.99 18.90
C ARG A 281 4.29 0.54 19.16
N TYR A 282 4.68 -0.33 18.25
CA TYR A 282 4.31 -1.76 18.27
C TYR A 282 5.36 -2.57 19.06
N PRO A 283 4.98 -3.20 20.20
CA PRO A 283 5.89 -4.03 20.96
C PRO A 283 6.16 -5.35 20.24
N LEU A 284 7.40 -5.79 20.22
CA LEU A 284 7.82 -7.06 19.63
C LEU A 284 8.76 -7.79 20.62
N GLU A 285 8.26 -8.89 21.18
CA GLU A 285 9.06 -9.72 22.12
C GLU A 285 10.15 -10.50 21.36
N THR A 286 11.16 -10.97 22.07
CA THR A 286 12.22 -11.80 21.47
C THR A 286 11.60 -13.06 20.79
N GLY A 287 11.94 -13.28 19.54
CA GLY A 287 11.42 -14.38 18.71
C GLY A 287 10.15 -14.05 17.92
N GLU A 288 9.45 -12.96 18.26
CA GLU A 288 8.26 -12.53 17.51
C GLU A 288 8.60 -11.86 16.19
N MET A 289 7.60 -11.83 15.30
CA MET A 289 7.68 -11.24 13.97
C MET A 289 6.51 -10.30 13.72
N PHE A 290 6.79 -9.16 13.11
CA PHE A 290 5.80 -8.22 12.60
C PHE A 290 5.80 -8.25 11.07
N GLN A 291 4.62 -8.27 10.45
CA GLN A 291 4.44 -8.22 9.01
C GLN A 291 3.77 -6.90 8.60
N ALA A 292 4.46 -6.08 7.80
CA ALA A 292 3.87 -4.87 7.21
C ALA A 292 2.96 -5.22 6.03
N PRO A 293 1.91 -4.42 5.76
CA PRO A 293 1.08 -4.58 4.56
C PRO A 293 1.85 -4.38 3.25
N GLU A 294 1.24 -4.77 2.14
CA GLU A 294 1.85 -4.73 0.82
C GLU A 294 1.65 -3.39 0.11
N VAL A 295 2.66 -2.97 -0.66
CA VAL A 295 2.60 -1.86 -1.63
C VAL A 295 2.77 -2.41 -3.04
N ILE A 296 1.93 -1.97 -3.96
CA ILE A 296 2.07 -2.22 -5.39
C ILE A 296 2.84 -1.05 -6.00
N LEU A 297 3.93 -1.37 -6.71
CA LEU A 297 4.70 -0.44 -7.52
C LEU A 297 4.37 -0.66 -9.00
N SER A 298 4.16 0.44 -9.72
CA SER A 298 4.07 0.43 -11.18
C SER A 298 4.76 1.65 -11.76
N TYR A 299 5.37 1.46 -12.92
CA TYR A 299 6.01 2.51 -13.72
C TYR A 299 5.43 2.53 -15.12
N SER A 300 5.32 3.73 -15.70
CA SER A 300 5.00 3.91 -17.10
C SER A 300 5.86 5.01 -17.71
N SER A 301 6.36 4.78 -18.93
CA SER A 301 6.95 5.81 -19.79
C SER A 301 5.96 6.35 -20.84
N GLU A 302 4.72 5.86 -20.81
CA GLU A 302 3.64 6.18 -21.76
C GLU A 302 2.51 6.96 -21.10
N GLY A 303 2.82 7.70 -20.03
CA GLY A 303 1.87 8.53 -19.32
C GLY A 303 0.98 7.80 -18.32
N MET A 304 0.03 8.56 -17.74
CA MET A 304 -0.81 8.10 -16.62
C MET A 304 -1.89 7.10 -17.04
N ASN A 305 -2.38 7.16 -18.29
CA ASN A 305 -3.33 6.16 -18.79
C ASN A 305 -2.74 4.74 -18.76
N ARG A 306 -1.48 4.59 -19.19
CA ARG A 306 -0.81 3.30 -19.16
C ARG A 306 -0.57 2.82 -17.73
N LEU A 307 -0.13 3.71 -16.85
CA LEU A 307 0.04 3.42 -15.43
C LEU A 307 -1.27 2.93 -14.80
N SER A 308 -2.36 3.64 -15.06
CA SER A 308 -3.71 3.30 -14.60
C SER A 308 -4.15 1.91 -15.11
N GLN A 309 -3.91 1.61 -16.40
CA GLN A 309 -4.25 0.30 -16.98
C GLN A 309 -3.47 -0.84 -16.31
N ASN A 310 -2.18 -0.65 -16.02
CA ASN A 310 -1.37 -1.65 -15.32
C ASN A 310 -1.98 -1.96 -13.94
N LEU A 311 -2.33 -0.93 -13.17
CA LEU A 311 -2.97 -1.08 -11.86
C LEU A 311 -4.36 -1.72 -11.96
N HIS A 312 -5.19 -1.32 -12.93
CA HIS A 312 -6.51 -1.93 -13.14
C HIS A 312 -6.43 -3.41 -13.49
N HIS A 313 -5.46 -3.80 -14.32
CA HIS A 313 -5.23 -5.21 -14.66
C HIS A 313 -4.77 -5.99 -13.42
N CYS A 314 -3.82 -5.44 -12.65
CA CYS A 314 -3.36 -6.07 -11.42
C CYS A 314 -4.52 -6.26 -10.42
N ILE A 315 -5.32 -5.22 -10.15
CA ILE A 315 -6.44 -5.28 -9.21
C ILE A 315 -7.46 -6.33 -9.67
N ARG A 316 -7.84 -6.31 -10.95
CA ARG A 316 -8.84 -7.23 -11.50
C ARG A 316 -8.37 -8.67 -11.45
N GLN A 317 -7.12 -8.94 -11.85
CA GLN A 317 -6.63 -10.31 -12.01
C GLN A 317 -6.03 -10.89 -10.72
N HIS A 318 -5.45 -10.05 -9.87
CA HIS A 318 -4.57 -10.48 -8.77
C HIS A 318 -5.00 -9.96 -7.38
N ILE A 319 -6.10 -9.20 -7.27
CA ILE A 319 -6.72 -8.82 -5.99
C ILE A 319 -8.16 -9.27 -5.91
N CYS A 320 -8.98 -8.97 -6.94
CA CYS A 320 -10.39 -9.37 -6.98
C CYS A 320 -10.52 -10.89 -6.93
N ARG A 321 -11.48 -11.37 -6.12
CA ARG A 321 -11.76 -12.80 -5.91
C ARG A 321 -13.25 -13.08 -6.08
N GLY A 322 -13.60 -14.36 -6.14
CA GLY A 322 -14.97 -14.83 -6.23
C GLY A 322 -15.62 -14.56 -7.60
N LYS A 323 -16.92 -14.85 -7.71
CA LYS A 323 -17.65 -14.82 -8.98
C LYS A 323 -17.64 -13.46 -9.68
N TYR A 324 -17.65 -12.37 -8.92
CA TYR A 324 -17.67 -11.02 -9.46
C TYR A 324 -16.29 -10.52 -9.94
N LYS A 325 -15.26 -11.36 -9.95
CA LYS A 325 -14.01 -11.08 -10.64
C LYS A 325 -14.25 -10.98 -12.16
N GLU A 326 -15.07 -11.89 -12.71
CA GLU A 326 -15.34 -12.01 -14.15
C GLU A 326 -16.78 -11.58 -14.53
N GLU A 327 -17.73 -11.63 -13.60
CA GLU A 327 -19.12 -11.25 -13.86
C GLU A 327 -19.33 -9.74 -13.81
N ILE A 328 -20.21 -9.24 -14.67
CA ILE A 328 -20.69 -7.86 -14.64
C ILE A 328 -21.43 -7.62 -13.32
N ARG A 329 -21.14 -6.49 -12.66
CA ARG A 329 -21.86 -6.07 -11.45
C ARG A 329 -23.32 -5.75 -11.79
N PRO A 330 -24.27 -6.11 -10.91
CA PRO A 330 -25.66 -5.77 -11.11
C PRO A 330 -25.85 -4.24 -11.09
N ILE A 331 -26.79 -3.77 -11.93
CA ILE A 331 -27.31 -2.40 -11.78
C ILE A 331 -28.18 -2.41 -10.53
N LEU A 332 -27.87 -1.57 -9.55
CA LEU A 332 -28.56 -1.54 -8.27
C LEU A 332 -29.28 -0.22 -7.99
N ILE A 333 -30.36 -0.31 -7.22
CA ILE A 333 -31.00 0.81 -6.52
C ILE A 333 -30.88 0.58 -5.01
N ASN A 334 -30.60 1.65 -4.29
CA ASN A 334 -30.58 1.68 -2.83
C ASN A 334 -31.86 2.35 -2.31
N SER A 335 -32.43 1.87 -1.21
CA SER A 335 -33.69 2.37 -0.68
C SER A 335 -33.57 3.69 0.11
N TRP A 336 -32.35 4.14 0.46
CA TRP A 336 -32.13 5.25 1.39
C TRP A 336 -32.85 6.53 0.96
N GLU A 337 -32.52 7.06 -0.19
CA GLU A 337 -33.11 8.33 -0.69
C GLU A 337 -34.61 8.21 -1.02
N ALA A 338 -35.15 6.99 -1.14
CA ALA A 338 -36.56 6.77 -1.41
C ALA A 338 -37.41 6.76 -0.14
N ALA A 339 -36.87 6.31 1.01
CA ALA A 339 -37.67 6.01 2.18
C ALA A 339 -37.02 6.35 3.53
N TYR A 340 -35.70 6.59 3.57
CA TYR A 340 -34.95 6.77 4.82
C TYR A 340 -35.31 5.70 5.84
N PHE A 341 -35.67 6.07 7.07
CA PHE A 341 -36.11 5.14 8.14
C PHE A 341 -37.59 4.75 8.05
N ASP A 342 -38.41 5.44 7.23
CA ASP A 342 -39.87 5.22 7.15
C ASP A 342 -40.22 4.22 6.04
N PHE A 343 -40.02 2.95 6.35
CA PHE A 343 -40.37 1.84 5.44
C PHE A 343 -40.85 0.60 6.18
N THR A 344 -41.54 -0.27 5.44
CA THR A 344 -41.89 -1.63 5.82
C THR A 344 -41.32 -2.62 4.81
N GLY A 345 -41.43 -3.92 5.10
CA GLY A 345 -41.05 -4.93 4.09
C GLY A 345 -41.87 -4.84 2.80
N ASP A 346 -43.12 -4.39 2.87
CA ASP A 346 -43.94 -4.16 1.66
C ASP A 346 -43.48 -2.93 0.88
N THR A 347 -43.06 -1.85 1.54
CA THR A 347 -42.43 -0.68 0.88
C THR A 347 -41.21 -1.12 0.08
N ILE A 348 -40.30 -1.91 0.65
CA ILE A 348 -39.09 -2.43 0.00
C ILE A 348 -39.46 -3.35 -1.17
N TYR A 349 -40.51 -4.19 -0.99
CA TYR A 349 -40.96 -5.07 -2.08
C TYR A 349 -41.54 -4.31 -3.28
N GLU A 350 -42.37 -3.29 -3.05
CA GLU A 350 -42.93 -2.46 -4.14
C GLU A 350 -41.82 -1.65 -4.88
N LEU A 351 -40.79 -1.19 -4.14
CA LEU A 351 -39.61 -0.58 -4.75
C LEU A 351 -38.85 -1.55 -5.64
N ALA A 352 -38.69 -2.82 -5.20
CA ALA A 352 -38.05 -3.87 -6.00
C ALA A 352 -38.86 -4.20 -7.27
N LYS A 353 -40.18 -4.20 -7.16
CA LYS A 353 -41.10 -4.43 -8.30
C LYS A 353 -40.98 -3.29 -9.35
N ALA A 354 -40.99 -2.05 -8.91
CA ALA A 354 -40.77 -0.89 -9.78
C ALA A 354 -39.36 -0.91 -10.41
N ALA A 355 -38.34 -1.28 -9.66
CA ALA A 355 -36.98 -1.45 -10.14
C ALA A 355 -36.90 -2.49 -11.28
N LYS A 356 -37.62 -3.61 -11.15
CA LYS A 356 -37.71 -4.64 -12.21
C LYS A 356 -38.28 -4.10 -13.51
N GLU A 357 -39.29 -3.24 -13.46
CA GLU A 357 -39.94 -2.66 -14.65
C GLU A 357 -38.97 -1.81 -15.49
N VAL A 358 -37.91 -1.25 -14.88
CA VAL A 358 -36.89 -0.46 -15.54
C VAL A 358 -35.55 -1.19 -15.68
N ASN A 359 -35.56 -2.53 -15.56
CA ASN A 359 -34.39 -3.41 -15.73
C ASN A 359 -33.26 -3.15 -14.72
N ILE A 360 -33.57 -2.78 -13.50
CA ILE A 360 -32.62 -2.78 -12.39
C ILE A 360 -32.51 -4.20 -11.84
N ASP A 361 -31.27 -4.69 -11.65
CA ASP A 361 -30.98 -6.08 -11.32
C ASP A 361 -31.00 -6.37 -9.80
N MET A 362 -30.83 -5.35 -8.97
CA MET A 362 -30.61 -5.47 -7.53
C MET A 362 -31.25 -4.34 -6.76
N LEU A 363 -31.92 -4.67 -5.66
CA LEU A 363 -32.32 -3.70 -4.63
C LEU A 363 -31.46 -3.89 -3.39
N VAL A 364 -30.92 -2.80 -2.87
CA VAL A 364 -30.22 -2.75 -1.56
C VAL A 364 -31.15 -2.11 -0.54
N MET A 365 -31.54 -2.86 0.50
CA MET A 365 -32.22 -2.31 1.66
C MET A 365 -31.20 -1.64 2.56
N ASP A 366 -31.35 -0.34 2.74
CA ASP A 366 -30.43 0.50 3.50
C ASP A 366 -30.75 0.50 5.00
N ASP A 367 -30.26 1.51 5.73
CA ASP A 367 -30.35 1.69 7.17
C ASP A 367 -31.80 1.59 7.69
N GLY A 368 -31.97 1.14 8.93
CA GLY A 368 -33.28 1.07 9.59
C GLY A 368 -33.96 -0.30 9.63
N TRP A 369 -33.35 -1.37 9.08
CA TRP A 369 -33.92 -2.72 9.04
C TRP A 369 -33.71 -3.53 10.35
N PHE A 370 -32.85 -3.06 11.26
CA PHE A 370 -32.38 -3.79 12.45
C PHE A 370 -32.72 -3.08 13.75
N GLY A 371 -32.72 -3.82 14.87
CA GLY A 371 -32.86 -3.30 16.21
C GLY A 371 -34.04 -2.33 16.40
N LYS A 372 -33.76 -1.22 17.05
CA LYS A 372 -34.69 -0.07 17.20
C LYS A 372 -34.21 1.14 16.37
N ARG A 373 -33.73 0.86 15.20
CA ARG A 373 -33.15 1.83 14.27
C ARG A 373 -34.23 2.54 13.48
N ASP A 374 -34.94 3.51 14.11
CA ASP A 374 -35.97 4.33 13.49
C ASP A 374 -35.51 5.79 13.27
N ASP A 375 -34.27 6.11 13.71
CA ASP A 375 -33.58 7.38 13.54
C ASP A 375 -32.06 7.19 13.74
N ASP A 376 -31.28 8.28 13.67
CA ASP A 376 -29.82 8.26 13.80
C ASP A 376 -29.28 8.06 15.22
N ASN A 377 -30.15 8.05 16.26
CA ASN A 377 -29.72 8.15 17.65
C ASN A 377 -29.51 6.80 18.35
N SER A 378 -29.96 5.70 17.75
CA SER A 378 -29.88 4.37 18.36
C SER A 378 -29.72 3.27 17.31
N GLY A 379 -29.38 2.05 17.79
CA GLY A 379 -29.44 0.82 17.03
C GLY A 379 -28.17 0.43 16.25
N LEU A 380 -27.20 1.34 16.00
CA LEU A 380 -25.94 0.92 15.40
C LEU A 380 -25.18 -0.01 16.36
N GLY A 381 -24.85 -1.20 15.89
CA GLY A 381 -24.33 -2.32 16.69
C GLY A 381 -25.34 -3.46 16.90
N ASP A 382 -26.65 -3.19 16.77
CA ASP A 382 -27.75 -4.15 16.98
C ASP A 382 -28.16 -4.84 15.67
N TRP A 383 -27.30 -5.64 15.10
CA TRP A 383 -27.49 -6.27 13.78
C TRP A 383 -28.48 -7.46 13.79
N PHE A 384 -29.61 -7.33 14.51
CA PHE A 384 -30.69 -8.25 14.46
C PHE A 384 -31.94 -7.66 13.81
N VAL A 385 -32.59 -8.47 12.99
CA VAL A 385 -33.71 -8.04 12.14
C VAL A 385 -34.88 -7.50 12.96
N ASN A 386 -35.42 -6.34 12.59
CA ASN A 386 -36.68 -5.83 13.11
C ASN A 386 -37.84 -6.44 12.32
N GLU A 387 -38.25 -7.67 12.69
CA GLU A 387 -39.33 -8.40 12.01
C GLU A 387 -40.69 -7.68 12.08
N LYS A 388 -40.92 -6.90 13.14
CA LYS A 388 -42.13 -6.10 13.25
C LYS A 388 -42.20 -5.03 12.18
N LYS A 389 -41.11 -4.32 11.94
CA LYS A 389 -40.98 -3.27 10.90
C LYS A 389 -41.07 -3.88 9.49
N LEU A 390 -40.43 -5.02 9.29
CA LEU A 390 -40.49 -5.72 7.99
C LEU A 390 -41.82 -6.44 7.75
N GLY A 391 -42.67 -6.60 8.77
CA GLY A 391 -43.93 -7.37 8.66
C GLY A 391 -43.72 -8.87 8.47
N GLY A 392 -42.53 -9.37 8.87
CA GLY A 392 -42.15 -10.79 8.76
C GLY A 392 -40.66 -11.00 8.81
N THR A 393 -40.20 -12.21 8.51
CA THR A 393 -38.77 -12.54 8.52
C THR A 393 -38.05 -11.92 7.32
N LEU A 394 -36.78 -11.58 7.50
CA LEU A 394 -35.90 -11.10 6.41
C LEU A 394 -35.84 -12.13 5.27
N GLY A 395 -35.78 -13.42 5.60
CA GLY A 395 -35.79 -14.51 4.61
C GLY A 395 -36.98 -14.50 3.68
N ASN A 396 -38.22 -14.23 4.23
CA ASN A 396 -39.43 -14.10 3.43
C ASN A 396 -39.37 -12.89 2.49
N LEU A 397 -38.89 -11.75 2.99
CA LEU A 397 -38.72 -10.54 2.13
C LEU A 397 -37.74 -10.80 1.00
N ILE A 398 -36.56 -11.37 1.31
CA ILE A 398 -35.55 -11.75 0.30
C ILE A 398 -36.16 -12.68 -0.75
N LYS A 399 -36.88 -13.70 -0.31
CA LYS A 399 -37.50 -14.63 -1.26
C LYS A 399 -38.50 -13.92 -2.18
N ARG A 400 -39.38 -13.07 -1.67
CA ARG A 400 -40.37 -12.31 -2.44
C ARG A 400 -39.65 -11.45 -3.52
N ILE A 401 -38.56 -10.77 -3.17
CA ILE A 401 -37.80 -9.94 -4.07
C ILE A 401 -37.08 -10.80 -5.14
N ASN A 402 -36.47 -11.90 -4.73
CA ASN A 402 -35.80 -12.80 -5.66
C ASN A 402 -36.77 -13.47 -6.63
N ASP A 403 -38.00 -13.76 -6.21
CA ASP A 403 -39.07 -14.32 -7.08
C ASP A 403 -39.48 -13.33 -8.21
N LEU A 404 -39.22 -12.02 -8.06
CA LEU A 404 -39.34 -11.01 -9.13
C LEU A 404 -38.17 -11.07 -10.13
N GLY A 405 -37.11 -11.83 -9.84
CA GLY A 405 -35.86 -11.83 -10.61
C GLY A 405 -34.94 -10.64 -10.28
N VAL A 406 -35.14 -9.99 -9.12
CA VAL A 406 -34.31 -8.93 -8.58
C VAL A 406 -33.45 -9.50 -7.46
N LYS A 407 -32.13 -9.21 -7.48
CA LYS A 407 -31.23 -9.59 -6.38
C LYS A 407 -31.48 -8.71 -5.16
N PHE A 408 -31.20 -9.24 -3.97
CA PHE A 408 -31.32 -8.50 -2.74
C PHE A 408 -29.93 -8.21 -2.16
N GLY A 409 -29.70 -6.96 -1.75
CA GLY A 409 -28.57 -6.51 -0.96
C GLY A 409 -29.03 -5.90 0.36
N ILE A 410 -28.15 -5.82 1.32
CA ILE A 410 -28.40 -5.24 2.63
C ILE A 410 -27.23 -4.35 3.03
N TRP A 411 -27.54 -3.18 3.60
CA TRP A 411 -26.56 -2.26 4.14
C TRP A 411 -26.20 -2.61 5.58
N ILE A 412 -24.93 -2.50 5.92
CA ILE A 412 -24.40 -2.60 7.28
C ILE A 412 -23.27 -1.59 7.47
N GLU A 413 -23.12 -1.08 8.70
CA GLU A 413 -22.09 -0.13 9.11
C GLU A 413 -21.37 -0.65 10.37
N PRO A 414 -20.53 -1.70 10.22
CA PRO A 414 -19.94 -2.42 11.36
C PRO A 414 -18.90 -1.61 12.13
N GLU A 415 -18.42 -0.52 11.57
CA GLU A 415 -17.44 0.41 12.17
C GLU A 415 -18.06 1.38 13.19
N MET A 416 -19.40 1.46 13.26
CA MET A 416 -20.10 2.42 14.09
C MET A 416 -20.97 1.73 15.16
N VAL A 417 -21.11 2.40 16.29
CA VAL A 417 -21.98 1.98 17.40
C VAL A 417 -22.63 3.21 18.04
N ASN A 418 -23.90 3.09 18.41
CA ASN A 418 -24.57 4.09 19.23
C ASN A 418 -24.45 3.74 20.71
N GLU A 419 -24.42 4.76 21.59
CA GLU A 419 -24.43 4.59 23.03
C GLU A 419 -25.68 3.83 23.52
N ASN A 420 -26.81 4.02 22.81
CA ASN A 420 -28.11 3.40 23.09
C ASN A 420 -28.38 2.16 22.22
N SER A 421 -27.38 1.29 22.06
CA SER A 421 -27.53 0.00 21.36
C SER A 421 -27.14 -1.18 22.25
#